data_c5fea7d9453810b0930283c1f7ce7b42
#
_entry.id   c5fea7d9453810b0930283c1f7ce7b42
#
_cell.length_a   1.000
_cell.length_b   1.000
_cell.length_c   1.000
_cell.angle_alpha   90.00
_cell.angle_beta   90.00
_cell.angle_gamma   90.00
#
_symmetry.space_group_name_H-M   'P 1'
#
loop_
_entity.id
_entity.type
_entity.pdbx_description
1 polymer ?
#
loop_
_entity_poly.entity_id
_entity_poly.type
_entity_poly.pdbx_seq_one_letter_code
_entity_poly.pdbx_strand_id
1 'polypeptide(L)'
;MDWVLIITQLLNGLQLGLLLFLLASGLTLVFGIMDFVNLAHGALYMIGAYFCATLTEFTGSFLWGLLIAVPVTAAAGALLEISIIRRLYSKDHLDHVLATFGLILCFDTAVHFLWGPEGKAIPLPAFLDGRVTILPGIEFPTFRLSIILTGLILAFVLYFI
;
A
#
# COMPACT_ATOMS: atom_id res chain seq x y z
N MET A 1 -32.19 15.03 0.00
CA MET A 1 -30.72 15.12 -0.24
C MET A 1 -30.05 14.19 0.74
N ASP A 2 -29.39 13.16 0.19
CA ASP A 2 -29.04 11.99 0.96
C ASP A 2 -27.78 12.22 1.80
N TRP A 3 -28.01 12.79 3.00
CA TRP A 3 -26.94 12.96 3.99
C TRP A 3 -26.18 11.66 4.27
N VAL A 4 -26.86 10.50 4.14
CA VAL A 4 -26.27 9.16 4.18
C VAL A 4 -25.20 8.99 3.10
N LEU A 5 -25.51 9.42 1.86
CA LEU A 5 -24.56 9.37 0.74
C LEU A 5 -23.35 10.27 1.02
N ILE A 6 -23.58 11.48 1.51
CA ILE A 6 -22.51 12.45 1.81
C ILE A 6 -21.55 11.88 2.86
N ILE A 7 -22.06 11.35 3.98
CA ILE A 7 -21.24 10.77 5.04
C ILE A 7 -20.47 9.55 4.53
N THR A 8 -21.13 8.67 3.76
CA THR A 8 -20.46 7.50 3.18
C THR A 8 -19.32 7.92 2.26
N GLN A 9 -19.51 8.94 1.44
CA GLN A 9 -18.47 9.45 0.55
C GLN A 9 -17.34 10.15 1.31
N LEU A 10 -17.64 10.85 2.39
CA LEU A 10 -16.61 11.42 3.27
C LEU A 10 -15.75 10.34 3.92
N LEU A 11 -16.34 9.24 4.40
CA LEU A 11 -15.60 8.10 4.95
C LEU A 11 -14.73 7.39 3.89
N ASN A 12 -15.26 7.20 2.68
CA ASN A 12 -14.49 6.66 1.56
C ASN A 12 -13.33 7.59 1.18
N GLY A 13 -13.58 8.90 1.14
CA GLY A 13 -12.56 9.92 0.90
C GLY A 13 -11.48 9.94 1.98
N LEU A 14 -11.88 9.83 3.25
CA LEU A 14 -10.95 9.74 4.37
C LEU A 14 -10.06 8.50 4.28
N GLN A 15 -10.64 7.33 3.96
CA GLN A 15 -9.88 6.09 3.75
C GLN A 15 -8.83 6.26 2.64
N LEU A 16 -9.23 6.77 1.47
CA LEU A 16 -8.32 6.99 0.35
C LEU A 16 -7.25 8.03 0.71
N GLY A 17 -7.66 9.12 1.36
CA GLY A 17 -6.76 10.18 1.79
C GLY A 17 -5.68 9.69 2.75
N LEU A 18 -6.03 8.82 3.72
CA LEU A 18 -5.07 8.21 4.63
C LEU A 18 -4.09 7.27 3.92
N LEU A 19 -4.56 6.46 2.97
CA LEU A 19 -3.68 5.60 2.16
C LEU A 19 -2.69 6.43 1.34
N LEU A 20 -3.16 7.49 0.68
CA LEU A 20 -2.30 8.41 -0.09
C LEU A 20 -1.32 9.16 0.82
N PHE A 21 -1.77 9.59 2.00
CA PHE A 21 -0.91 10.22 3.00
C PHE A 21 0.23 9.30 3.44
N LEU A 22 -0.06 8.03 3.74
CA LEU A 22 0.97 7.06 4.14
C LEU A 22 1.97 6.79 3.02
N LEU A 23 1.50 6.67 1.78
CA LEU A 23 2.38 6.54 0.61
C LEU A 23 3.26 7.78 0.43
N ALA A 24 2.68 8.97 0.51
CA ALA A 24 3.41 10.22 0.38
C ALA A 24 4.42 10.43 1.51
N SER A 25 4.06 10.11 2.76
CA SER A 25 4.95 10.23 3.91
C SER A 25 6.16 9.29 3.80
N GLY A 26 5.95 8.05 3.33
CA GLY A 26 7.05 7.12 3.07
C GLY A 26 8.01 7.64 1.99
N LEU A 27 7.46 8.18 0.90
CA LEU A 27 8.28 8.81 -0.15
C LEU A 27 9.04 10.03 0.36
N THR A 28 8.39 10.88 1.18
CA THR A 28 9.00 12.08 1.77
C THR A 28 10.14 11.72 2.71
N LEU A 29 9.99 10.67 3.52
CA LEU A 29 11.06 10.17 4.40
C LEU A 29 12.27 9.71 3.59
N VAL A 30 12.08 8.92 2.54
CA VAL A 30 13.18 8.46 1.68
C VAL A 30 13.86 9.65 1.01
N PHE A 31 13.11 10.58 0.44
CA PHE A 31 13.66 11.77 -0.19
C PHE A 31 14.38 12.68 0.82
N GLY A 32 13.79 12.90 1.99
CA GLY A 32 14.36 13.78 3.02
C GLY A 32 15.66 13.27 3.64
N ILE A 33 15.84 11.95 3.76
CA ILE A 33 17.03 11.35 4.36
C ILE A 33 18.11 11.08 3.31
N MET A 34 17.73 10.64 2.12
CA MET A 34 18.67 10.11 1.12
C MET A 34 18.85 11.03 -0.09
N ASP A 35 18.06 12.12 -0.19
CA ASP A 35 18.00 13.01 -1.36
C ASP A 35 17.78 12.23 -2.70
N PHE A 36 17.01 11.13 -2.59
CA PHE A 36 16.76 10.21 -3.69
C PHE A 36 15.29 10.22 -4.11
N VAL A 37 15.01 10.60 -5.36
CA VAL A 37 13.65 10.61 -5.93
C VAL A 37 13.27 9.19 -6.37
N ASN A 38 12.54 8.45 -5.53
CA ASN A 38 12.11 7.08 -5.83
C ASN A 38 10.64 7.02 -6.27
N LEU A 39 10.38 7.17 -7.56
CA LEU A 39 9.03 7.03 -8.12
C LEU A 39 8.49 5.59 -8.03
N ALA A 40 9.38 4.58 -7.94
CA ALA A 40 8.97 3.18 -7.82
C ALA A 40 8.43 2.81 -6.43
N HIS A 41 8.36 3.75 -5.48
CA HIS A 41 7.80 3.52 -4.14
C HIS A 41 6.36 2.98 -4.20
N GLY A 42 5.51 3.55 -5.06
CA GLY A 42 4.15 3.06 -5.30
C GLY A 42 4.08 1.66 -5.91
N ALA A 43 5.05 1.31 -6.78
CA ALA A 43 5.13 -0.02 -7.36
C ALA A 43 5.51 -1.08 -6.32
N LEU A 44 6.37 -0.74 -5.35
CA LEU A 44 6.66 -1.63 -4.21
C LEU A 44 5.42 -1.88 -3.34
N TYR A 45 4.58 -0.86 -3.14
CA TYR A 45 3.30 -1.03 -2.47
C TYR A 45 2.39 -2.02 -3.22
N MET A 46 2.29 -1.90 -4.54
CA MET A 46 1.55 -2.83 -5.40
C MET A 46 2.08 -4.27 -5.23
N ILE A 47 3.40 -4.48 -5.32
CA ILE A 47 4.02 -5.80 -5.14
C ILE A 47 3.70 -6.38 -3.76
N GLY A 48 3.75 -5.56 -2.70
CA GLY A 48 3.39 -5.95 -1.34
C GLY A 48 1.94 -6.44 -1.24
N ALA A 49 1.01 -5.77 -1.93
CA ALA A 49 -0.39 -6.18 -1.99
C ALA A 49 -0.55 -7.54 -2.69
N TYR A 50 0.14 -7.78 -3.80
CA TYR A 50 0.12 -9.06 -4.51
C TYR A 50 0.77 -10.20 -3.70
N PHE A 51 1.88 -9.92 -2.99
CA PHE A 51 2.47 -10.89 -2.05
C PHE A 51 1.49 -11.23 -0.93
N CYS A 52 0.83 -10.24 -0.35
CA CYS A 52 -0.18 -10.46 0.68
C CYS A 52 -1.33 -11.33 0.16
N ALA A 53 -1.85 -11.05 -1.04
CA ALA A 53 -2.92 -11.84 -1.66
C ALA A 53 -2.48 -13.30 -1.87
N THR A 54 -1.30 -13.50 -2.45
CA THR A 54 -0.76 -14.84 -2.73
C THR A 54 -0.49 -15.62 -1.45
N LEU A 55 0.14 -15.01 -0.45
CA LEU A 55 0.43 -15.65 0.83
C LEU A 55 -0.83 -15.95 1.64
N THR A 56 -1.86 -15.11 1.53
CA THR A 56 -3.18 -15.39 2.12
C THR A 56 -3.81 -16.63 1.48
N GLU A 57 -3.69 -16.79 0.18
CA GLU A 57 -4.17 -17.98 -0.54
C GLU A 57 -3.40 -19.24 -0.12
N PHE A 58 -2.06 -19.16 0.00
CA PHE A 58 -1.23 -20.28 0.45
C PHE A 58 -1.44 -20.68 1.91
N THR A 59 -1.59 -19.70 2.80
CA THR A 59 -1.74 -19.95 4.25
C THR A 59 -3.18 -20.22 4.67
N GLY A 60 -4.15 -19.91 3.82
CA GLY A 60 -5.58 -19.97 4.14
C GLY A 60 -6.01 -18.92 5.18
N SER A 61 -5.15 -17.96 5.54
CA SER A 61 -5.42 -16.97 6.57
C SER A 61 -4.87 -15.60 6.18
N PHE A 62 -5.74 -14.59 6.19
CA PHE A 62 -5.35 -13.20 5.92
C PHE A 62 -4.26 -12.68 6.88
N LEU A 63 -4.37 -13.02 8.18
CA LEU A 63 -3.42 -12.55 9.19
C LEU A 63 -2.01 -13.12 8.96
N TRP A 64 -1.91 -14.42 8.68
CA TRP A 64 -0.63 -15.05 8.35
C TRP A 64 -0.10 -14.55 7.01
N GLY A 65 -0.96 -14.39 6.02
CA GLY A 65 -0.60 -13.80 4.73
C GLY A 65 0.02 -12.41 4.89
N LEU A 66 -0.63 -11.53 5.67
CA LEU A 66 -0.15 -10.19 5.94
C LEU A 66 1.18 -10.19 6.74
N LEU A 67 1.27 -11.01 7.81
CA LEU A 67 2.46 -11.08 8.65
C LEU A 67 3.71 -11.52 7.87
N ILE A 68 3.55 -12.44 6.93
CA ILE A 68 4.65 -12.93 6.08
C ILE A 68 4.90 -11.97 4.90
N ALA A 69 3.85 -11.33 4.36
CA ALA A 69 3.99 -10.39 3.25
C ALA A 69 4.89 -9.18 3.60
N VAL A 70 4.81 -8.68 4.84
CA VAL A 70 5.62 -7.53 5.28
C VAL A 70 7.13 -7.82 5.16
N PRO A 71 7.70 -8.86 5.79
CA PRO A 71 9.13 -9.14 5.65
C PRO A 71 9.54 -9.57 4.23
N VAL A 72 8.66 -10.25 3.48
CA VAL A 72 8.94 -10.62 2.09
C VAL A 72 9.04 -9.39 1.20
N THR A 73 8.10 -8.44 1.36
CA THR A 73 8.14 -7.17 0.62
C THR A 73 9.35 -6.33 1.02
N ALA A 74 9.69 -6.30 2.32
CA ALA A 74 10.90 -5.61 2.79
C ALA A 74 12.18 -6.23 2.20
N ALA A 75 12.26 -7.54 2.13
CA ALA A 75 13.37 -8.24 1.50
C ALA A 75 13.46 -7.94 -0.01
N ALA A 76 12.33 -7.93 -0.73
CA ALA A 76 12.27 -7.54 -2.13
C ALA A 76 12.73 -6.09 -2.34
N GLY A 77 12.30 -5.17 -1.49
CA GLY A 77 12.75 -3.77 -1.49
C GLY A 77 14.25 -3.64 -1.21
N ALA A 78 14.78 -4.39 -0.25
CA ALA A 78 16.22 -4.41 0.06
C ALA A 78 17.05 -4.98 -1.11
N LEU A 79 16.58 -6.04 -1.76
CA LEU A 79 17.21 -6.59 -2.95
C LEU A 79 17.23 -5.57 -4.10
N LEU A 80 16.14 -4.86 -4.32
CA LEU A 80 16.05 -3.79 -5.30
C LEU A 80 17.00 -2.65 -4.98
N GLU A 81 17.07 -2.25 -3.70
CA GLU A 81 18.00 -1.22 -3.24
C GLU A 81 19.43 -1.61 -3.55
N ILE A 82 19.88 -2.80 -3.13
CA ILE A 82 21.27 -3.27 -3.30
C ILE A 82 21.63 -3.46 -4.79
N SER A 83 20.70 -3.95 -5.59
CA SER A 83 20.98 -4.31 -7.00
C SER A 83 20.95 -3.12 -7.95
N ILE A 84 20.01 -2.18 -7.74
CA ILE A 84 19.72 -1.09 -8.69
C ILE A 84 19.85 0.28 -8.02
N ILE A 85 19.09 0.56 -6.95
CA ILE A 85 18.94 1.90 -6.39
C ILE A 85 20.27 2.44 -5.83
N ARG A 86 21.04 1.60 -5.15
CA ARG A 86 22.35 1.97 -4.59
C ARG A 86 23.32 2.50 -5.63
N ARG A 87 23.24 2.02 -6.87
CA ARG A 87 24.09 2.50 -7.97
C ARG A 87 23.68 3.87 -8.51
N LEU A 88 22.49 4.33 -8.16
CA LEU A 88 21.93 5.60 -8.59
C LEU A 88 22.24 6.73 -7.61
N TYR A 89 22.62 6.46 -6.35
CA TYR A 89 22.85 7.49 -5.33
C TYR A 89 23.91 8.54 -5.73
N SER A 90 24.85 8.20 -6.58
CA SER A 90 25.88 9.11 -7.09
C SER A 90 25.51 9.79 -8.41
N LYS A 91 24.29 9.61 -8.89
CA LYS A 91 23.79 10.14 -10.14
C LYS A 91 22.89 11.36 -9.92
N ASP A 92 22.59 12.07 -11.01
CA ASP A 92 21.71 13.23 -10.96
C ASP A 92 20.24 12.83 -10.74
N HIS A 93 19.43 13.77 -10.22
CA HIS A 93 18.00 13.56 -9.96
C HIS A 93 17.22 13.10 -11.20
N LEU A 94 17.65 13.53 -12.41
CA LEU A 94 17.03 13.08 -13.66
C LEU A 94 17.24 11.57 -13.89
N ASP A 95 18.43 11.06 -13.58
CA ASP A 95 18.75 9.63 -13.66
C ASP A 95 17.90 8.83 -12.64
N HIS A 96 17.67 9.38 -11.43
CA HIS A 96 16.76 8.77 -10.44
C HIS A 96 15.35 8.61 -11.00
N VAL A 97 14.80 9.70 -11.57
CA VAL A 97 13.44 9.71 -12.14
C VAL A 97 13.33 8.71 -13.30
N LEU A 98 14.28 8.73 -14.24
CA LEU A 98 14.26 7.84 -15.42
C LEU A 98 14.37 6.36 -15.01
N ALA A 99 15.31 6.03 -14.12
CA ALA A 99 15.52 4.66 -13.68
C ALA A 99 14.32 4.13 -12.86
N THR A 100 13.79 4.93 -11.94
CA THR A 100 12.64 4.51 -11.12
C THR A 100 11.33 4.46 -11.92
N PHE A 101 11.19 5.30 -12.94
CA PHE A 101 10.08 5.17 -13.89
C PHE A 101 10.19 3.87 -14.72
N GLY A 102 11.39 3.53 -15.19
CA GLY A 102 11.64 2.24 -15.83
C GLY A 102 11.30 1.06 -14.93
N LEU A 103 11.62 1.15 -13.62
CA LEU A 103 11.24 0.14 -12.63
C LEU A 103 9.73 0.00 -12.47
N ILE A 104 8.97 1.11 -12.49
CA ILE A 104 7.50 1.06 -12.46
C ILE A 104 6.98 0.20 -13.60
N LEU A 105 7.43 0.46 -14.83
CA LEU A 105 7.00 -0.28 -16.02
C LEU A 105 7.38 -1.77 -15.93
N CYS A 106 8.59 -2.06 -15.43
CA CYS A 106 9.02 -3.45 -15.21
C CYS A 106 8.15 -4.16 -14.19
N PHE A 107 7.83 -3.51 -13.07
CA PHE A 107 6.99 -4.11 -12.03
C PHE A 107 5.55 -4.28 -12.47
N ASP A 108 4.98 -3.30 -13.15
CA ASP A 108 3.64 -3.39 -13.72
C ASP A 108 3.54 -4.58 -14.69
N THR A 109 4.47 -4.67 -15.62
CA THR A 109 4.53 -5.79 -16.56
C THR A 109 4.76 -7.13 -15.86
N ALA A 110 5.64 -7.18 -14.85
CA ALA A 110 5.89 -8.40 -14.08
C ALA A 110 4.65 -8.87 -13.31
N VAL A 111 3.90 -7.93 -12.72
CA VAL A 111 2.65 -8.24 -12.02
C VAL A 111 1.62 -8.80 -13.00
N HIS A 112 1.43 -8.16 -14.15
CA HIS A 112 0.52 -8.67 -15.19
C HIS A 112 0.94 -10.05 -15.72
N PHE A 113 2.23 -10.30 -15.85
CA PHE A 113 2.73 -11.60 -16.31
C PHE A 113 2.57 -12.71 -15.27
N LEU A 114 2.81 -12.42 -13.98
CA LEU A 114 2.79 -13.42 -12.90
C LEU A 114 1.38 -13.70 -12.37
N TRP A 115 0.54 -12.67 -12.26
CA TRP A 115 -0.80 -12.78 -11.66
C TRP A 115 -1.95 -12.53 -12.63
N GLY A 116 -1.65 -12.11 -13.86
CA GLY A 116 -2.64 -11.80 -14.88
C GLY A 116 -3.18 -10.36 -14.79
N PRO A 117 -4.01 -9.96 -15.77
CA PRO A 117 -4.57 -8.61 -15.85
C PRO A 117 -5.71 -8.37 -14.84
N GLU A 118 -6.26 -9.42 -14.26
CA GLU A 118 -7.31 -9.32 -13.26
C GLU A 118 -6.73 -9.18 -11.87
N GLY A 119 -7.22 -8.23 -11.08
CA GLY A 119 -6.79 -8.06 -9.70
C GLY A 119 -7.15 -9.27 -8.83
N LYS A 120 -6.29 -9.63 -7.88
CA LYS A 120 -6.58 -10.70 -6.93
C LYS A 120 -7.52 -10.21 -5.82
N ALA A 121 -8.64 -10.92 -5.64
CA ALA A 121 -9.48 -10.74 -4.46
C ALA A 121 -8.86 -11.49 -3.26
N ILE A 122 -8.80 -10.82 -2.12
CA ILE A 122 -8.30 -11.42 -0.87
C ILE A 122 -9.50 -11.84 -0.05
N PRO A 123 -9.63 -13.13 0.35
CA PRO A 123 -10.67 -13.55 1.28
C PRO A 123 -10.43 -12.90 2.65
N LEU A 124 -11.39 -12.11 3.10
CA LEU A 124 -11.32 -11.44 4.40
C LEU A 124 -11.68 -12.43 5.51
N PRO A 125 -11.04 -12.33 6.69
CA PRO A 125 -11.44 -13.11 7.85
C PRO A 125 -12.83 -12.65 8.33
N ALA A 126 -13.60 -13.58 8.92
CA ALA A 126 -14.99 -13.35 9.31
C ALA A 126 -15.22 -12.12 10.22
N PHE A 127 -14.23 -11.75 11.02
CA PHE A 127 -14.31 -10.54 11.87
C PHE A 127 -14.14 -9.21 11.10
N LEU A 128 -13.62 -9.24 9.87
CA LEU A 128 -13.47 -8.09 8.97
C LEU A 128 -14.50 -8.11 7.83
N ASP A 129 -15.14 -9.25 7.56
CA ASP A 129 -16.15 -9.43 6.52
C ASP A 129 -17.56 -9.10 7.06
N GLY A 130 -17.67 -7.96 7.71
CA GLY A 130 -18.92 -7.49 8.31
C GLY A 130 -19.25 -6.06 7.89
N ARG A 131 -20.40 -5.58 8.39
CA ARG A 131 -20.80 -4.18 8.31
C ARG A 131 -21.10 -3.67 9.70
N VAL A 132 -20.65 -2.47 10.00
CA VAL A 132 -20.92 -1.77 11.26
C VAL A 132 -21.87 -0.61 10.96
N THR A 133 -22.94 -0.52 11.72
CA THR A 133 -23.85 0.64 11.68
C THR A 133 -23.23 1.78 12.47
N ILE A 134 -22.70 2.78 11.77
CA ILE A 134 -22.07 3.97 12.40
C ILE A 134 -23.16 4.93 12.88
N LEU A 135 -24.21 5.10 12.07
CA LEU A 135 -25.35 5.95 12.35
C LEU A 135 -26.63 5.27 11.84
N PRO A 136 -27.81 5.62 12.34
CA PRO A 136 -29.08 5.08 11.81
C PRO A 136 -29.15 5.24 10.30
N GLY A 137 -29.17 4.13 9.56
CA GLY A 137 -29.21 4.10 8.10
C GLY A 137 -27.85 4.14 7.38
N ILE A 138 -26.70 4.16 8.11
CA ILE A 138 -25.36 4.11 7.50
C ILE A 138 -24.66 2.83 7.94
N GLU A 139 -24.61 1.86 7.04
CA GLU A 139 -23.81 0.66 7.18
C GLU A 139 -22.46 0.82 6.44
N PHE A 140 -21.35 0.66 7.16
CA PHE A 140 -20.02 0.79 6.60
C PHE A 140 -19.25 -0.53 6.75
N PRO A 141 -18.50 -0.98 5.71
CA PRO A 141 -17.74 -2.23 5.78
C PRO A 141 -16.68 -2.18 6.89
N THR A 142 -16.67 -3.19 7.75
CA THR A 142 -15.72 -3.30 8.88
C THR A 142 -14.27 -3.22 8.41
N PHE A 143 -13.96 -3.85 7.26
CA PHE A 143 -12.62 -3.80 6.68
C PHE A 143 -12.17 -2.37 6.34
N ARG A 144 -13.04 -1.56 5.75
CA ARG A 144 -12.70 -0.16 5.45
C ARG A 144 -12.50 0.69 6.70
N LEU A 145 -13.29 0.42 7.73
CA LEU A 145 -13.15 1.07 9.03
C LEU A 145 -11.80 0.70 9.69
N SER A 146 -11.38 -0.58 9.58
CA SER A 146 -10.08 -1.02 10.08
C SER A 146 -8.90 -0.36 9.36
N ILE A 147 -9.02 -0.11 8.04
CA ILE A 147 -8.03 0.66 7.26
C ILE A 147 -7.93 2.09 7.78
N ILE A 148 -9.06 2.77 8.01
CA ILE A 148 -9.08 4.14 8.55
C ILE A 148 -8.41 4.18 9.92
N LEU A 149 -8.78 3.26 10.82
CA LEU A 149 -8.21 3.20 12.16
C LEU A 149 -6.69 2.94 12.14
N THR A 150 -6.25 1.95 11.36
CA THR A 150 -4.83 1.63 11.20
C THR A 150 -4.07 2.81 10.57
N GLY A 151 -4.66 3.45 9.56
CA GLY A 151 -4.08 4.63 8.91
C GLY A 151 -3.90 5.80 9.87
N LEU A 152 -4.88 6.07 10.74
CA LEU A 152 -4.78 7.11 11.76
C LEU A 152 -3.71 6.78 12.82
N ILE A 153 -3.63 5.52 13.26
CA ILE A 153 -2.59 5.08 14.20
C ILE A 153 -1.20 5.27 13.59
N LEU A 154 -1.00 4.84 12.35
CA LEU A 154 0.28 5.01 11.66
C LEU A 154 0.62 6.49 11.42
N ALA A 155 -0.35 7.32 11.04
CA ALA A 155 -0.16 8.76 10.89
C ALA A 155 0.26 9.41 12.23
N PHE A 156 -0.37 9.00 13.32
CA PHE A 156 -0.01 9.45 14.66
C PHE A 156 1.41 9.02 15.05
N VAL A 157 1.78 7.77 14.80
CA VAL A 157 3.15 7.27 15.05
C VAL A 157 4.16 8.06 14.24
N LEU A 158 3.90 8.32 12.95
CA LEU A 158 4.78 9.10 12.08
C LEU A 158 4.94 10.56 12.56
N TYR A 159 3.93 11.13 13.20
CA TYR A 159 4.04 12.48 13.76
C TYR A 159 5.04 12.58 14.92
N PHE A 160 5.30 11.49 15.65
CA PHE A 160 6.23 11.44 16.78
C PHE A 160 7.64 10.95 16.43
N ILE A 161 7.86 10.51 15.19
CA ILE A 161 9.18 10.10 14.66
C ILE A 161 9.85 11.30 13.98
#